data_f6ee2953ed48a03468c3fb6e923c7820
#
_entry.id   f6ee2953ed48a03468c3fb6e923c7820
#
_cell.length_a   1.000
_cell.length_b   1.000
_cell.length_c   1.000
_cell.angle_alpha   90.00
_cell.angle_beta   90.00
_cell.angle_gamma   90.00
#
_symmetry.space_group_name_H-M   'P 1'
#
loop_
_entity.id
_entity.type
_entity.pdbx_description
1 polymer ?
#
loop_
_entity_poly.entity_id
_entity_poly.type
_entity_poly.pdbx_seq_one_letter_code
_entity_poly.pdbx_strand_id
1 'polypeptide(L)'
;LIEVKVPKRKKVKKSRKKIRKVKKSRKKIRKVKKTKKKTRRKKISQKKQIFKAPNQSKDSDGNTIIKVSESWANHAYVNDSKYKKKYRLSIKENEKFWAKEGKRISWIKKYKKIKDVKYSKEEVKIKWYYDGTLNASANCIDRHLKKNAKKTAIIWVGDDPADSKKISYKELHQNVCKVANGLKNIGVQKGDKVTIYLTMIPELAYVMLACARIGAVHSIIFGGFSPDSIATRINDCESDFLITADEGVRGGKIIPL
;
A
#
# COMPACT_ATOMS: atom_id res chain seq x y z
N LEU A 1 17.06 -56.03 -27.24
CA LEU A 1 15.84 -56.16 -28.06
C LEU A 1 14.69 -56.49 -27.12
N ILE A 2 13.83 -55.51 -26.80
CA ILE A 2 12.59 -55.71 -26.05
C ILE A 2 11.44 -55.37 -27.00
N GLU A 3 10.67 -56.38 -27.39
CA GLU A 3 9.46 -56.24 -28.19
C GLU A 3 8.31 -55.67 -27.34
N VAL A 4 7.71 -54.54 -27.79
CA VAL A 4 6.51 -53.95 -27.17
C VAL A 4 5.28 -54.37 -27.98
N LYS A 5 4.44 -55.28 -27.45
CA LYS A 5 3.15 -55.66 -28.02
C LYS A 5 2.12 -54.55 -27.89
N VAL A 6 1.57 -54.08 -29.02
CA VAL A 6 0.47 -53.11 -29.10
C VAL A 6 -0.88 -53.82 -28.93
N PRO A 7 -1.77 -53.43 -28.03
CA PRO A 7 -3.09 -54.06 -27.88
C PRO A 7 -4.10 -53.56 -28.92
N LYS A 8 -4.85 -54.52 -29.48
CA LYS A 8 -5.86 -54.33 -30.54
C LYS A 8 -7.08 -53.46 -30.11
N ARG A 9 -7.55 -52.69 -31.07
CA ARG A 9 -8.71 -51.79 -31.03
C ARG A 9 -10.04 -52.44 -30.63
N LYS A 10 -10.52 -52.23 -29.38
CA LYS A 10 -11.95 -52.42 -28.98
C LYS A 10 -12.46 -51.48 -27.90
N LYS A 11 -12.23 -50.18 -27.97
CA LYS A 11 -12.82 -49.20 -27.02
C LYS A 11 -13.17 -47.81 -27.59
N VAL A 12 -13.44 -47.63 -28.87
CA VAL A 12 -13.63 -46.30 -29.49
C VAL A 12 -15.08 -45.77 -29.40
N LYS A 13 -16.11 -46.62 -29.27
CA LYS A 13 -17.53 -46.16 -29.24
C LYS A 13 -17.98 -45.54 -27.88
N LYS A 14 -17.44 -46.01 -26.74
CA LYS A 14 -17.78 -45.44 -25.40
C LYS A 14 -17.13 -44.08 -25.15
N SER A 15 -15.96 -43.79 -25.68
CA SER A 15 -15.24 -42.52 -25.55
C SER A 15 -15.95 -41.39 -26.30
N ARG A 16 -16.51 -41.60 -27.49
CA ARG A 16 -17.23 -40.57 -28.27
C ARG A 16 -18.50 -40.07 -27.58
N LYS A 17 -19.24 -40.91 -26.83
CA LYS A 17 -20.41 -40.49 -26.04
C LYS A 17 -20.00 -39.64 -24.80
N LYS A 18 -18.90 -39.97 -24.13
CA LYS A 18 -18.35 -39.18 -23.02
C LYS A 18 -17.85 -37.81 -23.46
N ILE A 19 -17.15 -37.75 -24.60
CA ILE A 19 -16.67 -36.48 -25.19
C ILE A 19 -17.84 -35.53 -25.62
N ARG A 20 -18.94 -36.11 -26.19
CA ARG A 20 -20.13 -35.31 -26.51
C ARG A 20 -20.84 -34.76 -25.28
N LYS A 21 -20.92 -35.52 -24.17
CA LYS A 21 -21.49 -35.00 -22.88
C LYS A 21 -20.63 -33.88 -22.30
N VAL A 22 -19.31 -34.00 -22.30
CA VAL A 22 -18.37 -32.96 -21.83
C VAL A 22 -18.44 -31.70 -22.71
N LYS A 23 -18.56 -31.84 -24.04
CA LYS A 23 -18.73 -30.69 -24.94
C LYS A 23 -20.08 -29.98 -24.72
N LYS A 24 -21.17 -30.69 -24.43
CA LYS A 24 -22.48 -30.10 -24.10
C LYS A 24 -22.47 -29.36 -22.76
N SER A 25 -21.81 -29.90 -21.70
CA SER A 25 -21.66 -29.27 -20.43
C SER A 25 -20.78 -28.00 -20.50
N ARG A 26 -19.67 -28.05 -21.25
CA ARG A 26 -18.82 -26.87 -21.50
C ARG A 26 -19.55 -25.75 -22.26
N LYS A 27 -20.42 -26.09 -23.24
CA LYS A 27 -21.28 -25.10 -23.92
C LYS A 27 -22.31 -24.45 -22.97
N LYS A 28 -22.91 -25.25 -22.06
CA LYS A 28 -23.85 -24.75 -21.03
C LYS A 28 -23.15 -23.80 -20.04
N ILE A 29 -21.97 -24.16 -19.56
CA ILE A 29 -21.13 -23.33 -18.67
C ILE A 29 -20.71 -22.02 -19.36
N ARG A 30 -20.30 -22.08 -20.65
CA ARG A 30 -19.97 -20.87 -21.42
C ARG A 30 -21.19 -19.93 -21.62
N LYS A 31 -22.41 -20.48 -21.85
CA LYS A 31 -23.64 -19.66 -21.94
C LYS A 31 -23.96 -18.97 -20.60
N VAL A 32 -23.87 -19.70 -19.48
CA VAL A 32 -24.11 -19.13 -18.13
C VAL A 32 -23.08 -18.06 -17.77
N LYS A 33 -21.80 -18.28 -18.12
CA LYS A 33 -20.74 -17.26 -17.91
C LYS A 33 -20.97 -16.00 -18.78
N LYS A 34 -21.42 -16.14 -20.04
CA LYS A 34 -21.75 -15.01 -20.91
C LYS A 34 -22.97 -14.20 -20.41
N THR A 35 -24.03 -14.87 -19.90
CA THR A 35 -25.21 -14.21 -19.32
C THR A 35 -24.83 -13.48 -18.02
N LYS A 36 -24.09 -14.12 -17.09
CA LYS A 36 -23.60 -13.47 -15.88
C LYS A 36 -22.72 -12.24 -16.18
N LYS A 37 -21.85 -12.33 -17.21
CA LYS A 37 -21.01 -11.20 -17.66
C LYS A 37 -21.83 -10.06 -18.28
N LYS A 38 -22.90 -10.34 -19.03
CA LYS A 38 -23.83 -9.33 -19.57
C LYS A 38 -24.65 -8.63 -18.46
N THR A 39 -25.15 -9.41 -17.47
CA THR A 39 -25.90 -8.86 -16.32
C THR A 39 -25.01 -8.02 -15.42
N ARG A 40 -23.75 -8.44 -15.21
CA ARG A 40 -22.75 -7.68 -14.44
C ARG A 40 -22.37 -6.37 -15.16
N ARG A 41 -22.19 -6.39 -16.50
CA ARG A 41 -21.95 -5.18 -17.30
C ARG A 41 -23.14 -4.20 -17.27
N LYS A 42 -24.39 -4.67 -17.33
CA LYS A 42 -25.60 -3.83 -17.17
C LYS A 42 -25.68 -3.21 -15.78
N LYS A 43 -25.42 -3.96 -14.69
CA LYS A 43 -25.37 -3.41 -13.32
C LYS A 43 -24.25 -2.39 -13.13
N ILE A 44 -23.09 -2.56 -13.76
CA ILE A 44 -21.96 -1.60 -13.71
C ILE A 44 -22.29 -0.34 -14.52
N SER A 45 -22.95 -0.45 -15.70
CA SER A 45 -23.36 0.71 -16.49
C SER A 45 -24.48 1.50 -15.81
N GLN A 46 -25.41 0.84 -15.12
CA GLN A 46 -26.44 1.51 -14.32
C GLN A 46 -25.87 2.19 -13.05
N LYS A 47 -24.82 1.64 -12.42
CA LYS A 47 -24.12 2.32 -11.33
C LYS A 47 -23.26 3.50 -11.79
N LYS A 48 -22.78 3.52 -13.03
CA LYS A 48 -22.04 4.67 -13.59
C LYS A 48 -22.89 5.92 -13.82
N GLN A 49 -24.22 5.80 -13.85
CA GLN A 49 -25.12 6.95 -14.02
C GLN A 49 -25.45 7.73 -12.74
N ILE A 50 -24.95 7.29 -11.56
CA ILE A 50 -25.35 7.89 -10.26
C ILE A 50 -24.28 8.79 -9.64
N PHE A 51 -23.09 8.91 -10.22
CA PHE A 51 -22.11 9.89 -9.76
C PHE A 51 -22.05 11.13 -10.64
N LYS A 52 -23.14 11.92 -10.65
CA LYS A 52 -23.00 13.38 -10.81
C LYS A 52 -22.52 13.89 -9.46
N ALA A 53 -21.22 14.23 -9.36
CA ALA A 53 -20.71 14.87 -8.17
C ALA A 53 -21.53 16.15 -7.90
N PRO A 54 -22.24 16.25 -6.77
CA PRO A 54 -22.97 17.46 -6.46
C PRO A 54 -21.98 18.59 -6.21
N ASN A 55 -22.27 19.77 -6.70
CA ASN A 55 -21.54 21.03 -6.46
C ASN A 55 -20.14 21.14 -7.13
N GLN A 56 -20.06 20.87 -8.42
CA GLN A 56 -18.92 21.26 -9.24
C GLN A 56 -19.14 22.66 -9.84
N SER A 57 -18.20 23.56 -9.66
CA SER A 57 -18.07 24.82 -10.39
C SER A 57 -16.71 24.85 -11.10
N LYS A 58 -16.52 25.73 -12.05
CA LYS A 58 -15.21 26.00 -12.65
C LYS A 58 -14.69 27.33 -12.12
N ASP A 59 -13.37 27.42 -11.91
CA ASP A 59 -12.70 28.70 -11.66
C ASP A 59 -12.42 29.45 -12.97
N SER A 60 -11.80 30.62 -12.88
CA SER A 60 -11.39 31.45 -14.03
C SER A 60 -10.46 30.75 -14.99
N ASP A 61 -9.71 29.77 -14.50
CA ASP A 61 -8.68 29.02 -15.27
C ASP A 61 -9.24 27.70 -15.83
N GLY A 62 -10.55 27.47 -15.64
CA GLY A 62 -11.25 26.27 -16.14
C GLY A 62 -11.10 25.02 -15.26
N ASN A 63 -10.42 25.11 -14.11
CA ASN A 63 -10.28 24.00 -13.17
C ASN A 63 -11.60 23.67 -12.49
N THR A 64 -11.85 22.39 -12.27
CA THR A 64 -13.05 21.94 -11.55
C THR A 64 -12.92 22.14 -10.05
N ILE A 65 -13.74 22.99 -9.47
CA ILE A 65 -13.84 23.18 -8.03
C ILE A 65 -14.94 22.28 -7.48
N ILE A 66 -14.61 21.44 -6.51
CA ILE A 66 -15.54 20.58 -5.79
C ILE A 66 -15.70 21.16 -4.37
N LYS A 67 -16.91 21.65 -4.06
CA LYS A 67 -17.21 22.17 -2.72
C LYS A 67 -17.22 21.03 -1.69
N VAL A 68 -16.55 21.21 -0.58
CA VAL A 68 -16.60 20.29 0.56
C VAL A 68 -18.01 20.30 1.16
N SER A 69 -18.61 19.13 1.37
CA SER A 69 -19.92 19.05 2.02
C SER A 69 -19.86 19.52 3.48
N GLU A 70 -20.95 20.07 3.99
CA GLU A 70 -21.04 20.53 5.38
C GLU A 70 -20.75 19.43 6.39
N SER A 71 -21.18 18.20 6.12
CA SER A 71 -20.92 17.05 6.98
C SER A 71 -19.42 16.77 7.11
N TRP A 72 -18.63 16.91 6.05
CA TRP A 72 -17.18 16.79 6.10
C TRP A 72 -16.52 17.96 6.80
N ALA A 73 -16.97 19.19 6.49
CA ALA A 73 -16.43 20.41 7.10
C ALA A 73 -16.63 20.40 8.61
N ASN A 74 -17.79 19.99 9.09
CA ASN A 74 -18.12 19.94 10.51
C ASN A 74 -17.33 18.89 11.30
N HIS A 75 -16.88 17.79 10.64
CA HIS A 75 -16.07 16.77 11.26
C HIS A 75 -14.55 17.00 11.10
N ALA A 76 -14.14 18.04 10.39
CA ALA A 76 -12.73 18.34 10.18
C ALA A 76 -12.05 18.81 11.47
N TYR A 77 -10.89 18.24 11.80
CA TYR A 77 -10.06 18.67 12.95
C TYR A 77 -9.59 20.11 12.82
N VAL A 78 -9.32 20.55 11.60
CA VAL A 78 -8.80 21.88 11.28
C VAL A 78 -9.66 22.48 10.19
N ASN A 79 -10.36 23.58 10.52
CA ASN A 79 -11.03 24.45 9.56
C ASN A 79 -10.09 25.61 9.14
N ASP A 80 -10.51 26.43 8.19
CA ASP A 80 -9.72 27.54 7.66
C ASP A 80 -9.19 28.49 8.75
N SER A 81 -10.04 28.89 9.69
CA SER A 81 -9.63 29.76 10.79
C SER A 81 -8.56 29.14 11.67
N LYS A 82 -8.72 27.87 12.05
CA LYS A 82 -7.71 27.12 12.83
C LYS A 82 -6.42 26.96 12.04
N TYR A 83 -6.50 26.69 10.73
CA TYR A 83 -5.33 26.58 9.86
C TYR A 83 -4.55 27.90 9.85
N LYS A 84 -5.20 29.03 9.55
CA LYS A 84 -4.56 30.34 9.53
C LYS A 84 -3.91 30.73 10.87
N LYS A 85 -4.57 30.39 11.99
CA LYS A 85 -4.01 30.59 13.34
C LYS A 85 -2.76 29.73 13.55
N LYS A 86 -2.83 28.42 13.26
CA LYS A 86 -1.69 27.50 13.40
C LYS A 86 -0.52 27.90 12.50
N TYR A 87 -0.79 28.23 11.25
CA TYR A 87 0.22 28.70 10.31
C TYR A 87 0.93 29.95 10.82
N ARG A 88 0.19 30.96 11.29
CA ARG A 88 0.77 32.18 11.88
C ARG A 88 1.68 31.88 13.07
N LEU A 89 1.25 30.97 13.96
CA LEU A 89 2.05 30.55 15.10
C LEU A 89 3.30 29.79 14.67
N SER A 90 3.21 28.92 13.64
CA SER A 90 4.36 28.16 13.13
C SER A 90 5.46 29.06 12.54
N ILE A 91 5.12 30.25 12.12
CA ILE A 91 6.09 31.26 11.64
C ILE A 91 6.57 32.16 12.78
N LYS A 92 5.64 32.77 13.52
CA LYS A 92 5.97 33.81 14.52
C LYS A 92 6.57 33.25 15.83
N GLU A 93 6.07 32.09 16.27
CA GLU A 93 6.51 31.41 17.49
C GLU A 93 7.02 29.99 17.16
N ASN A 94 7.90 29.90 16.18
CA ASN A 94 8.26 28.65 15.52
C ASN A 94 8.68 27.53 16.50
N GLU A 95 9.66 27.77 17.36
CA GLU A 95 10.14 26.73 18.29
C GLU A 95 9.06 26.32 19.30
N LYS A 96 8.33 27.26 19.85
CA LYS A 96 7.24 27.00 20.80
C LYS A 96 6.09 26.21 20.15
N PHE A 97 5.77 26.55 18.90
CA PHE A 97 4.79 25.82 18.12
C PHE A 97 5.22 24.36 17.90
N TRP A 98 6.43 24.13 17.41
CA TRP A 98 6.93 22.78 17.15
C TRP A 98 7.21 21.99 18.43
N ALA A 99 7.64 22.63 19.50
CA ALA A 99 7.74 22.01 20.83
C ALA A 99 6.38 21.45 21.30
N LYS A 100 5.27 22.13 20.96
CA LYS A 100 3.92 21.66 21.26
C LYS A 100 3.48 20.54 20.31
N GLU A 101 3.66 20.72 19.00
CA GLU A 101 3.23 19.73 18.01
C GLU A 101 4.00 18.42 18.13
N GLY A 102 5.30 18.45 18.48
CA GLY A 102 6.10 17.25 18.72
C GLY A 102 5.60 16.35 19.88
N LYS A 103 4.78 16.90 20.79
CA LYS A 103 4.15 16.10 21.87
C LYS A 103 3.03 15.17 21.36
N ARG A 104 2.60 15.30 20.11
CA ARG A 104 1.54 14.48 19.51
C ARG A 104 1.97 13.07 19.19
N ILE A 105 3.28 12.83 19.09
CA ILE A 105 3.87 11.51 18.84
C ILE A 105 4.49 10.93 20.10
N SER A 106 4.68 9.61 20.12
CA SER A 106 5.28 8.90 21.25
C SER A 106 6.78 8.81 21.08
N TRP A 107 7.52 9.24 22.10
CA TRP A 107 8.97 9.26 22.12
C TRP A 107 9.50 8.16 23.04
N ILE A 108 10.55 7.45 22.62
CA ILE A 108 11.34 6.56 23.48
C ILE A 108 12.18 7.42 24.42
N LYS A 109 12.95 8.36 23.85
CA LYS A 109 13.63 9.41 24.60
C LYS A 109 13.04 10.74 24.14
N LYS A 110 12.42 11.46 25.06
CA LYS A 110 11.79 12.77 24.74
C LYS A 110 12.85 13.80 24.37
N TYR A 111 12.59 14.58 23.34
CA TYR A 111 13.43 15.68 22.92
C TYR A 111 13.43 16.82 23.95
N LYS A 112 14.54 17.53 24.04
CA LYS A 112 14.69 18.83 24.71
C LYS A 112 14.98 19.93 23.71
N LYS A 113 15.69 19.60 22.63
CA LYS A 113 16.10 20.51 21.55
C LYS A 113 15.16 20.36 20.36
N ILE A 114 14.57 21.48 19.93
CA ILE A 114 13.49 21.48 18.93
C ILE A 114 14.06 21.48 17.53
N LYS A 115 14.95 22.42 17.23
CA LYS A 115 15.57 22.54 15.91
C LYS A 115 16.97 23.15 16.02
N ASP A 116 17.78 22.82 15.02
CA ASP A 116 19.04 23.47 14.68
C ASP A 116 19.10 23.53 13.16
N VAL A 117 18.69 24.67 12.60
CA VAL A 117 18.48 24.87 11.16
C VAL A 117 19.23 26.09 10.70
N LYS A 118 20.10 25.92 9.70
CA LYS A 118 20.82 26.98 9.02
C LYS A 118 20.66 26.79 7.51
N TYR A 119 20.31 27.87 6.83
CA TYR A 119 20.29 27.95 5.38
C TYR A 119 21.22 29.08 4.94
N SER A 120 22.41 28.76 4.49
CA SER A 120 23.33 29.72 3.88
C SER A 120 23.93 29.11 2.62
N LYS A 121 24.68 29.89 1.84
CA LYS A 121 25.41 29.39 0.66
C LYS A 121 26.50 28.39 1.04
N GLU A 122 27.09 28.58 2.22
CA GLU A 122 28.21 27.78 2.72
C GLU A 122 27.75 26.52 3.45
N GLU A 123 26.56 26.54 4.06
CA GLU A 123 26.09 25.45 4.88
C GLU A 123 24.57 25.31 4.87
N VAL A 124 24.08 24.09 4.54
CA VAL A 124 22.71 23.69 4.76
C VAL A 124 22.65 22.67 5.89
N LYS A 125 22.08 23.09 7.02
CA LYS A 125 21.91 22.25 8.20
C LYS A 125 20.45 22.18 8.59
N ILE A 126 19.91 20.96 8.69
CA ILE A 126 18.50 20.73 9.05
C ILE A 126 18.43 19.64 10.10
N LYS A 127 18.25 20.02 11.36
CA LYS A 127 18.09 19.07 12.48
C LYS A 127 16.84 19.42 13.26
N TRP A 128 15.93 18.45 13.41
CA TRP A 128 14.71 18.58 14.19
C TRP A 128 14.67 17.52 15.27
N TYR A 129 14.29 17.94 16.50
CA TYR A 129 14.15 17.05 17.66
C TYR A 129 15.36 16.11 17.85
N TYR A 130 16.56 16.61 17.58
CA TYR A 130 17.76 15.83 17.30
C TYR A 130 18.39 15.14 18.52
N ASP A 131 17.90 15.42 19.72
CA ASP A 131 18.26 14.72 20.96
C ASP A 131 17.16 13.75 21.43
N GLY A 132 16.04 13.67 20.70
CA GLY A 132 14.96 12.73 20.93
C GLY A 132 15.14 11.44 20.11
N THR A 133 14.55 10.35 20.58
CA THR A 133 14.48 9.09 19.84
C THR A 133 13.07 8.56 19.82
N LEU A 134 12.65 8.01 18.69
CA LEU A 134 11.35 7.38 18.49
C LEU A 134 11.47 6.19 17.54
N ASN A 135 10.43 5.39 17.48
CA ASN A 135 10.26 4.38 16.45
C ASN A 135 9.00 4.70 15.64
N ALA A 136 9.13 4.86 14.34
CA ALA A 136 8.03 5.21 13.46
C ALA A 136 6.95 4.10 13.42
N SER A 137 7.37 2.83 13.35
CA SER A 137 6.45 1.69 13.35
C SER A 137 5.64 1.62 14.65
N ALA A 138 6.28 1.83 15.81
CA ALA A 138 5.58 1.88 17.09
C ALA A 138 4.56 3.04 17.14
N ASN A 139 4.89 4.18 16.57
CA ASN A 139 3.96 5.31 16.47
C ASN A 139 2.80 5.03 15.52
N CYS A 140 3.01 4.33 14.42
CA CYS A 140 1.95 3.97 13.47
C CYS A 140 1.05 2.85 14.00
N ILE A 141 1.54 1.93 14.82
CA ILE A 141 0.85 0.70 15.17
C ILE A 141 0.66 0.55 16.69
N ASP A 142 1.75 0.38 17.43
CA ASP A 142 1.72 -0.10 18.82
C ASP A 142 0.94 0.83 19.75
N ARG A 143 1.11 2.14 19.61
CA ARG A 143 0.37 3.15 20.40
C ARG A 143 -1.14 3.07 20.25
N HIS A 144 -1.61 2.44 19.17
CA HIS A 144 -3.05 2.31 18.87
C HIS A 144 -3.65 1.00 19.36
N LEU A 145 -2.84 -0.03 19.68
CA LEU A 145 -3.34 -1.38 20.01
C LEU A 145 -4.26 -1.38 21.23
N LYS A 146 -3.92 -0.65 22.28
CA LYS A 146 -4.73 -0.63 23.52
C LYS A 146 -6.17 -0.19 23.27
N LYS A 147 -6.41 0.80 22.41
CA LYS A 147 -7.74 1.40 22.19
C LYS A 147 -8.38 1.02 20.86
N ASN A 148 -7.58 0.71 19.86
CA ASN A 148 -8.02 0.60 18.47
C ASN A 148 -7.65 -0.74 17.82
N ALA A 149 -7.27 -1.78 18.58
CA ALA A 149 -6.80 -3.06 18.04
C ALA A 149 -7.73 -3.64 16.97
N LYS A 150 -9.03 -3.54 17.16
CA LYS A 150 -10.06 -4.05 16.23
C LYS A 150 -10.45 -3.06 15.12
N LYS A 151 -10.00 -1.81 15.18
CA LYS A 151 -10.29 -0.83 14.13
C LYS A 151 -9.49 -1.15 12.86
N THR A 152 -10.07 -0.85 11.72
CA THR A 152 -9.39 -0.97 10.42
C THR A 152 -8.23 0.01 10.35
N ALA A 153 -7.03 -0.51 10.12
CA ALA A 153 -5.81 0.27 9.89
C ALA A 153 -5.55 0.46 8.40
N ILE A 154 -5.82 -0.58 7.58
CA ILE A 154 -5.63 -0.55 6.13
C ILE A 154 -6.90 -1.06 5.46
N ILE A 155 -7.34 -0.38 4.41
CA ILE A 155 -8.31 -0.86 3.44
C ILE A 155 -7.55 -1.05 2.15
N TRP A 156 -7.33 -2.31 1.77
CA TRP A 156 -6.72 -2.65 0.51
C TRP A 156 -7.80 -3.01 -0.52
N VAL A 157 -7.63 -2.54 -1.73
CA VAL A 157 -8.50 -2.84 -2.86
C VAL A 157 -7.61 -3.32 -3.99
N GLY A 158 -7.84 -4.54 -4.45
CA GLY A 158 -7.11 -5.14 -5.56
C GLY A 158 -7.44 -4.52 -6.91
N ASP A 159 -6.80 -5.03 -7.93
CA ASP A 159 -7.03 -4.61 -9.33
C ASP A 159 -8.51 -4.85 -9.76
N ASP A 160 -9.13 -5.94 -9.31
CA ASP A 160 -10.60 -6.07 -9.31
C ASP A 160 -11.15 -5.48 -7.99
N PRO A 161 -11.98 -4.42 -8.04
CA PRO A 161 -12.57 -3.81 -6.84
C PRO A 161 -13.42 -4.77 -5.97
N ALA A 162 -13.79 -5.94 -6.50
CA ALA A 162 -14.45 -6.99 -5.73
C ALA A 162 -13.47 -7.73 -4.80
N ASP A 163 -12.18 -7.65 -5.10
CA ASP A 163 -11.12 -8.18 -4.26
C ASP A 163 -10.63 -7.06 -3.36
N SER A 164 -11.12 -7.05 -2.12
CA SER A 164 -10.78 -6.04 -1.13
C SER A 164 -10.60 -6.66 0.24
N LYS A 165 -9.69 -6.09 1.04
CA LYS A 165 -9.35 -6.57 2.38
C LYS A 165 -9.30 -5.42 3.38
N LYS A 166 -9.93 -5.60 4.52
CA LYS A 166 -9.80 -4.70 5.67
C LYS A 166 -8.86 -5.36 6.67
N ILE A 167 -7.81 -4.66 7.04
CA ILE A 167 -6.78 -5.12 7.97
C ILE A 167 -6.87 -4.28 9.23
N SER A 168 -7.09 -4.91 10.38
CA SER A 168 -7.14 -4.24 11.66
C SER A 168 -5.74 -3.86 12.17
N TYR A 169 -5.65 -2.95 13.15
CA TYR A 169 -4.38 -2.63 13.80
C TYR A 169 -3.72 -3.85 14.43
N LYS A 170 -4.50 -4.79 14.98
CA LYS A 170 -3.98 -6.04 15.55
C LYS A 170 -3.35 -6.92 14.47
N GLU A 171 -4.03 -7.14 13.35
CA GLU A 171 -3.51 -7.93 12.23
C GLU A 171 -2.29 -7.27 11.60
N LEU A 172 -2.33 -5.94 11.41
CA LEU A 172 -1.18 -5.18 10.94
C LEU A 172 0.03 -5.37 11.86
N HIS A 173 -0.15 -5.25 13.16
CA HIS A 173 0.92 -5.49 14.15
C HIS A 173 1.49 -6.90 14.03
N GLN A 174 0.64 -7.92 13.97
CA GLN A 174 1.07 -9.31 13.86
C GLN A 174 1.88 -9.57 12.60
N ASN A 175 1.40 -9.07 11.45
CA ASN A 175 2.10 -9.23 10.17
C ASN A 175 3.43 -8.48 10.14
N VAL A 176 3.45 -7.23 10.62
CA VAL A 176 4.69 -6.45 10.72
C VAL A 176 5.72 -7.13 11.63
N CYS A 177 5.31 -7.70 12.77
CA CYS A 177 6.21 -8.44 13.64
C CYS A 177 6.75 -9.72 12.99
N LYS A 178 5.91 -10.47 12.24
CA LYS A 178 6.36 -11.65 11.50
C LYS A 178 7.41 -11.29 10.45
N VAL A 179 7.14 -10.25 9.65
CA VAL A 179 8.10 -9.77 8.64
C VAL A 179 9.37 -9.25 9.29
N ALA A 180 9.28 -8.50 10.39
CA ALA A 180 10.44 -8.00 11.13
C ALA A 180 11.34 -9.15 11.64
N ASN A 181 10.73 -10.23 12.15
CA ASN A 181 11.46 -11.43 12.56
C ASN A 181 12.09 -12.14 11.35
N GLY A 182 11.36 -12.25 10.24
CA GLY A 182 11.90 -12.80 8.98
C GLY A 182 13.12 -12.02 8.50
N LEU A 183 13.05 -10.70 8.47
CA LEU A 183 14.19 -9.84 8.09
C LEU A 183 15.40 -10.07 9.01
N LYS A 184 15.18 -10.15 10.32
CA LYS A 184 16.27 -10.45 11.27
C LYS A 184 16.88 -11.84 11.05
N ASN A 185 16.06 -12.85 10.74
CA ASN A 185 16.53 -14.21 10.48
C ASN A 185 17.41 -14.32 9.23
N ILE A 186 17.18 -13.47 8.22
CA ILE A 186 18.06 -13.38 7.03
C ILE A 186 19.25 -12.41 7.23
N GLY A 187 19.45 -11.90 8.44
CA GLY A 187 20.63 -11.12 8.82
C GLY A 187 20.45 -9.60 8.79
N VAL A 188 19.28 -9.07 8.49
CA VAL A 188 19.05 -7.60 8.47
C VAL A 188 19.19 -7.02 9.88
N GLN A 189 20.05 -6.02 10.02
CA GLN A 189 20.37 -5.30 11.25
C GLN A 189 19.91 -3.84 11.20
N LYS A 190 20.03 -3.15 12.33
CA LYS A 190 19.79 -1.72 12.41
C LYS A 190 20.81 -0.96 11.56
N GLY A 191 20.30 -0.12 10.66
CA GLY A 191 21.11 0.69 9.75
C GLY A 191 21.28 0.08 8.37
N ASP A 192 21.03 -1.22 8.20
CA ASP A 192 21.08 -1.86 6.90
C ASP A 192 20.03 -1.27 5.95
N LYS A 193 20.36 -1.29 4.67
CA LYS A 193 19.51 -0.77 3.60
C LYS A 193 18.79 -1.93 2.92
N VAL A 194 17.47 -1.84 2.86
CA VAL A 194 16.59 -2.86 2.27
C VAL A 194 15.84 -2.25 1.10
N THR A 195 16.09 -2.71 -0.09
CA THR A 195 15.31 -2.33 -1.28
C THR A 195 14.00 -3.11 -1.30
N ILE A 196 12.89 -2.41 -1.56
CA ILE A 196 11.56 -3.00 -1.66
C ILE A 196 11.03 -2.75 -3.07
N TYR A 197 10.89 -3.82 -3.84
CA TYR A 197 10.31 -3.80 -5.18
C TYR A 197 9.05 -4.67 -5.19
N LEU A 198 7.93 -4.09 -4.81
CA LEU A 198 6.63 -4.76 -4.70
C LEU A 198 5.55 -3.95 -5.41
N THR A 199 4.51 -4.64 -5.87
CA THR A 199 3.27 -4.01 -6.31
C THR A 199 2.47 -3.48 -5.11
N MET A 200 1.32 -2.82 -5.36
CA MET A 200 0.46 -2.24 -4.31
C MET A 200 -0.33 -3.30 -3.56
N ILE A 201 0.37 -4.20 -2.87
CA ILE A 201 -0.19 -5.24 -2.00
C ILE A 201 -0.01 -4.87 -0.52
N PRO A 202 -0.80 -5.44 0.41
CA PRO A 202 -0.66 -5.15 1.84
C PRO A 202 0.74 -5.41 2.39
N GLU A 203 1.43 -6.39 1.84
CA GLU A 203 2.78 -6.82 2.21
C GLU A 203 3.81 -5.69 2.04
N LEU A 204 3.61 -4.79 1.06
CA LEU A 204 4.44 -3.59 0.91
C LEU A 204 4.44 -2.75 2.19
N ALA A 205 3.26 -2.50 2.77
CA ALA A 205 3.15 -1.76 4.02
C ALA A 205 3.76 -2.53 5.21
N TYR A 206 3.62 -3.85 5.22
CA TYR A 206 4.21 -4.68 6.29
C TYR A 206 5.72 -4.62 6.27
N VAL A 207 6.36 -4.73 5.10
CA VAL A 207 7.82 -4.67 4.94
C VAL A 207 8.36 -3.29 5.32
N MET A 208 7.73 -2.20 4.85
CA MET A 208 8.11 -0.83 5.21
C MET A 208 8.11 -0.61 6.73
N LEU A 209 7.02 -1.01 7.38
CA LEU A 209 6.86 -0.86 8.83
C LEU A 209 7.76 -1.83 9.62
N ALA A 210 8.07 -3.00 9.06
CA ALA A 210 9.01 -3.94 9.65
C ALA A 210 10.44 -3.40 9.63
N CYS A 211 10.92 -2.85 8.51
CA CYS A 211 12.21 -2.17 8.44
C CYS A 211 12.30 -1.05 9.47
N ALA A 212 11.30 -0.15 9.50
CA ALA A 212 11.26 0.92 10.50
C ALA A 212 11.24 0.39 11.95
N ARG A 213 10.60 -0.77 12.18
CA ARG A 213 10.51 -1.39 13.51
C ARG A 213 11.86 -1.86 14.02
N ILE A 214 12.67 -2.49 13.18
CA ILE A 214 14.02 -2.98 13.54
C ILE A 214 15.12 -1.92 13.37
N GLY A 215 14.77 -0.74 12.81
CA GLY A 215 15.72 0.35 12.56
C GLY A 215 16.52 0.20 11.28
N ALA A 216 16.11 -0.66 10.37
CA ALA A 216 16.65 -0.74 9.02
C ALA A 216 16.10 0.42 8.15
N VAL A 217 16.90 0.85 7.19
CA VAL A 217 16.51 1.84 6.18
C VAL A 217 15.86 1.12 5.01
N HIS A 218 14.71 1.61 4.51
CA HIS A 218 14.10 1.03 3.32
C HIS A 218 14.09 2.00 2.15
N SER A 219 14.40 1.47 0.95
CA SER A 219 14.31 2.15 -0.33
C SER A 219 13.21 1.50 -1.16
N ILE A 220 12.16 2.26 -1.51
CA ILE A 220 10.99 1.73 -2.22
C ILE A 220 11.14 2.04 -3.69
N ILE A 221 11.01 1.00 -4.52
CA ILE A 221 11.00 1.10 -5.97
C ILE A 221 9.58 0.79 -6.46
N PHE A 222 9.06 1.63 -7.34
CA PHE A 222 7.73 1.43 -7.92
C PHE A 222 7.69 0.17 -8.80
N GLY A 223 6.71 -0.71 -8.55
CA GLY A 223 6.52 -1.96 -9.30
C GLY A 223 6.12 -1.69 -10.75
N GLY A 224 7.09 -1.64 -11.63
CA GLY A 224 6.94 -1.33 -13.05
C GLY A 224 8.16 -0.62 -13.65
N PHE A 225 9.20 -0.40 -12.85
CA PHE A 225 10.47 0.06 -13.37
C PHE A 225 11.21 -1.08 -14.08
N SER A 226 12.06 -0.70 -15.07
CA SER A 226 12.93 -1.63 -15.79
C SER A 226 14.01 -2.21 -14.88
N PRO A 227 14.55 -3.41 -15.20
CA PRO A 227 15.66 -4.00 -14.46
C PRO A 227 16.86 -3.05 -14.28
N ASP A 228 17.26 -2.32 -15.30
CA ASP A 228 18.35 -1.33 -15.22
C ASP A 228 18.07 -0.22 -14.21
N SER A 229 16.81 0.23 -14.17
CA SER A 229 16.37 1.27 -13.23
C SER A 229 16.37 0.76 -11.79
N ILE A 230 16.09 -0.53 -11.59
CA ILE A 230 16.14 -1.19 -10.26
C ILE A 230 17.61 -1.34 -9.84
N ALA A 231 18.46 -1.88 -10.72
CA ALA A 231 19.89 -2.06 -10.46
C ALA A 231 20.58 -0.73 -10.09
N THR A 232 20.28 0.35 -10.85
CA THR A 232 20.82 1.68 -10.54
C THR A 232 20.46 2.14 -9.12
N ARG A 233 19.21 1.94 -8.70
CA ARG A 233 18.76 2.34 -7.36
C ARG A 233 19.34 1.50 -6.23
N ILE A 234 19.51 0.20 -6.47
CA ILE A 234 20.16 -0.69 -5.52
C ILE A 234 21.61 -0.27 -5.31
N ASN A 235 22.32 0.01 -6.40
CA ASN A 235 23.72 0.45 -6.35
C ASN A 235 23.86 1.84 -5.70
N ASP A 236 22.99 2.79 -6.04
CA ASP A 236 22.98 4.14 -5.49
C ASP A 236 22.75 4.16 -3.97
N CYS A 237 21.82 3.35 -3.47
CA CYS A 237 21.59 3.24 -2.04
C CYS A 237 22.47 2.20 -1.35
N GLU A 238 23.34 1.47 -2.08
CA GLU A 238 24.19 0.38 -1.54
C GLU A 238 23.37 -0.60 -0.70
N SER A 239 22.32 -1.16 -1.28
CA SER A 239 21.41 -2.07 -0.57
C SER A 239 21.84 -3.52 -0.75
N ASP A 240 22.05 -4.22 0.36
CA ASP A 240 22.43 -5.64 0.37
C ASP A 240 21.21 -6.58 0.34
N PHE A 241 20.02 -6.05 0.58
CA PHE A 241 18.78 -6.83 0.67
C PHE A 241 17.74 -6.32 -0.31
N LEU A 242 17.13 -7.25 -1.04
CA LEU A 242 15.99 -6.97 -1.93
C LEU A 242 14.78 -7.81 -1.51
N ILE A 243 13.65 -7.14 -1.30
CA ILE A 243 12.35 -7.78 -1.09
C ILE A 243 11.50 -7.55 -2.33
N THR A 244 11.09 -8.64 -2.96
CA THR A 244 10.26 -8.63 -4.17
C THR A 244 9.22 -9.74 -4.14
N ALA A 245 8.39 -9.82 -5.16
CA ALA A 245 7.48 -10.93 -5.45
C ALA A 245 7.83 -11.51 -6.82
N ASP A 246 7.32 -12.70 -7.10
CA ASP A 246 7.46 -13.38 -8.38
C ASP A 246 6.63 -12.69 -9.48
N GLU A 247 5.44 -12.21 -9.11
CA GLU A 247 4.51 -11.57 -10.04
C GLU A 247 3.63 -10.51 -9.37
N GLY A 248 3.04 -9.65 -10.19
CA GLY A 248 2.03 -8.69 -9.77
C GLY A 248 0.85 -8.65 -10.74
N VAL A 249 -0.30 -8.16 -10.27
CA VAL A 249 -1.50 -7.99 -11.11
C VAL A 249 -1.67 -6.52 -11.44
N ARG A 250 -1.78 -6.19 -12.73
CA ARG A 250 -2.01 -4.81 -13.21
C ARG A 250 -2.90 -4.81 -14.44
N GLY A 251 -4.02 -4.08 -14.39
CA GLY A 251 -4.98 -4.00 -15.50
C GLY A 251 -5.57 -5.37 -15.88
N GLY A 252 -5.74 -6.27 -14.90
CA GLY A 252 -6.21 -7.64 -15.11
C GLY A 252 -5.20 -8.59 -15.73
N LYS A 253 -3.93 -8.18 -15.84
CA LYS A 253 -2.81 -9.00 -16.36
C LYS A 253 -1.84 -9.34 -15.24
N ILE A 254 -1.32 -10.55 -15.28
CA ILE A 254 -0.19 -10.99 -14.45
C ILE A 254 1.09 -10.52 -15.14
N ILE A 255 1.96 -9.87 -14.38
CA ILE A 255 3.24 -9.32 -14.84
C ILE A 255 4.32 -9.87 -13.92
N PRO A 256 5.33 -10.59 -14.44
CA PRO A 256 6.50 -10.99 -13.65
C PRO A 256 7.27 -9.74 -13.18
N LEU A 257 7.83 -9.83 -11.96
CA LEU A 257 8.61 -8.74 -11.34
C LEU A 257 10.10 -9.02 -11.37
#